data_61ac70dc417be7bc9076ab9f999836e1
#
_entry.id   61ac70dc417be7bc9076ab9f999836e1
#
_cell.length_a   1.000
_cell.length_b   1.000
_cell.length_c   1.000
_cell.angle_alpha   90.00
_cell.angle_beta   90.00
_cell.angle_gamma   90.00
#
_symmetry.space_group_name_H-M   'P 1'
#
loop_
_entity.id
_entity.type
_entity.pdbx_description
1 polymer ?
#
loop_
_entity_poly.entity_id
_entity_poly.type
_entity_poly.pdbx_seq_one_letter_code
_entity_poly.pdbx_strand_id
1 'polypeptide(L)'
;MTSPVRPLLALVLLVLLALPAMATQPDEILADPALEARARSIGADLRCLVCQNQSIDDSNAPLARDLRVIVRERLLAGDSDEQVLAFVVDRYGDYVLLQPPFKATTLALWAAPLLALVGGTVLVVFLLRRRGGDPDAAPALTAAEQRRLDRLPDPAGKDSGA
;
A
#
# COMPACT_ATOMS: atom_id res chain seq x y z
N MET A 1 11.77 -10.49 -42.20
CA MET A 1 11.27 -9.11 -42.29
C MET A 1 9.93 -9.06 -41.57
N THR A 2 9.92 -8.74 -40.31
CA THR A 2 8.70 -8.62 -39.49
C THR A 2 8.04 -7.29 -39.80
N SER A 3 6.88 -7.32 -40.47
CA SER A 3 6.11 -6.15 -40.82
C SER A 3 5.83 -5.28 -39.56
N PRO A 4 6.13 -3.96 -39.55
CA PRO A 4 5.90 -3.06 -38.43
C PRO A 4 4.42 -2.92 -38.05
N VAL A 5 3.52 -3.43 -38.87
CA VAL A 5 2.07 -3.42 -38.64
C VAL A 5 1.64 -4.31 -37.46
N ARG A 6 2.35 -5.42 -37.22
CA ARG A 6 2.03 -6.35 -36.10
C ARG A 6 2.16 -5.73 -34.70
N PRO A 7 3.27 -5.03 -34.35
CA PRO A 7 3.38 -4.41 -33.05
C PRO A 7 2.42 -3.23 -32.89
N LEU A 8 2.12 -2.50 -33.96
CA LEU A 8 1.15 -1.40 -33.95
C LEU A 8 -0.27 -1.91 -33.67
N LEU A 9 -0.65 -3.00 -34.32
CA LEU A 9 -1.96 -3.65 -34.12
C LEU A 9 -2.09 -4.19 -32.68
N ALA A 10 -1.03 -4.78 -32.14
CA ALA A 10 -0.99 -5.26 -30.75
C ALA A 10 -1.12 -4.09 -29.75
N LEU A 11 -0.46 -2.97 -30.01
CA LEU A 11 -0.56 -1.77 -29.17
C LEU A 11 -1.97 -1.18 -29.18
N VAL A 12 -2.58 -1.07 -30.37
CA VAL A 12 -3.96 -0.58 -30.52
C VAL A 12 -4.95 -1.50 -29.80
N LEU A 13 -4.78 -2.81 -29.92
CA LEU A 13 -5.61 -3.80 -29.23
C LEU A 13 -5.45 -3.70 -27.71
N LEU A 14 -4.23 -3.51 -27.22
CA LEU A 14 -3.95 -3.33 -25.79
C LEU A 14 -4.61 -2.05 -25.24
N VAL A 15 -4.55 -0.95 -25.99
CA VAL A 15 -5.20 0.32 -25.62
C VAL A 15 -6.73 0.20 -25.62
N LEU A 16 -7.32 -0.53 -26.59
CA LEU A 16 -8.75 -0.78 -26.63
C LEU A 16 -9.25 -1.67 -25.48
N LEU A 17 -8.43 -2.59 -24.99
CA LEU A 17 -8.72 -3.44 -23.83
C LEU A 17 -8.58 -2.71 -22.50
N ALA A 18 -7.92 -1.56 -22.45
CA ALA A 18 -7.71 -0.75 -21.26
C ALA A 18 -8.85 0.25 -20.96
N LEU A 19 -9.98 0.18 -21.69
CA LEU A 19 -11.13 1.03 -21.41
C LEU A 19 -11.71 0.70 -20.03
N PRO A 20 -11.90 1.69 -19.15
CA PRO A 20 -12.49 1.45 -17.84
C PRO A 20 -13.91 0.91 -17.98
N ALA A 21 -14.17 -0.26 -17.38
CA ALA A 21 -15.52 -0.79 -17.25
C ALA A 21 -16.25 0.01 -16.16
N MET A 22 -17.23 0.83 -16.55
CA MET A 22 -18.05 1.58 -15.61
C MET A 22 -19.16 0.68 -15.04
N ALA A 23 -19.25 0.58 -13.72
CA ALA A 23 -20.29 -0.21 -13.03
C ALA A 23 -21.63 0.53 -12.89
N THR A 24 -21.62 1.86 -12.98
CA THR A 24 -22.81 2.70 -12.85
C THR A 24 -23.75 2.53 -14.05
N GLN A 25 -25.02 2.25 -13.76
CA GLN A 25 -26.02 2.07 -14.81
C GLN A 25 -26.60 3.42 -15.28
N PRO A 26 -27.05 3.55 -16.55
CA PRO A 26 -27.56 4.82 -17.08
C PRO A 26 -28.79 5.37 -16.36
N ASP A 27 -29.60 4.51 -15.74
CA ASP A 27 -30.79 4.86 -14.98
C ASP A 27 -30.51 5.41 -13.56
N GLU A 28 -29.27 5.26 -13.09
CA GLU A 28 -28.84 5.81 -11.80
C GLU A 28 -28.29 7.26 -11.93
N ILE A 29 -27.88 7.67 -13.13
CA ILE A 29 -27.14 8.90 -13.35
C ILE A 29 -28.03 10.12 -13.12
N LEU A 30 -27.54 11.07 -12.31
CA LEU A 30 -28.25 12.34 -12.08
C LEU A 30 -28.18 13.25 -13.30
N ALA A 31 -29.28 14.02 -13.52
CA ALA A 31 -29.34 14.97 -14.61
C ALA A 31 -28.35 16.15 -14.46
N ASP A 32 -28.00 16.51 -13.22
CA ASP A 32 -27.00 17.52 -12.92
C ASP A 32 -25.59 16.88 -12.90
N PRO A 33 -24.69 17.23 -13.84
CA PRO A 33 -23.35 16.66 -13.89
C PRO A 33 -22.49 16.98 -12.66
N ALA A 34 -22.73 18.11 -11.98
CA ALA A 34 -21.98 18.47 -10.79
C ALA A 34 -22.36 17.57 -9.60
N LEU A 35 -23.68 17.31 -9.41
CA LEU A 35 -24.16 16.37 -8.40
C LEU A 35 -23.72 14.94 -8.72
N GLU A 36 -23.73 14.54 -9.99
CA GLU A 36 -23.25 13.21 -10.38
C GLU A 36 -21.74 13.02 -10.12
N ALA A 37 -20.93 14.04 -10.37
CA ALA A 37 -19.51 14.00 -10.05
C ALA A 37 -19.27 13.83 -8.53
N ARG A 38 -20.06 14.52 -7.69
CA ARG A 38 -20.04 14.36 -6.23
C ARG A 38 -20.48 12.96 -5.82
N ALA A 39 -21.57 12.44 -6.42
CA ALA A 39 -22.06 11.10 -6.12
C ALA A 39 -21.01 10.03 -6.40
N ARG A 40 -20.28 10.14 -7.51
CA ARG A 40 -19.18 9.23 -7.85
C ARG A 40 -18.00 9.35 -6.91
N SER A 41 -17.62 10.58 -6.53
CA SER A 41 -16.55 10.79 -5.55
C SER A 41 -16.87 10.11 -4.22
N ILE A 42 -18.09 10.30 -3.71
CA ILE A 42 -18.55 9.64 -2.49
C ILE A 42 -18.61 8.11 -2.67
N GLY A 43 -19.08 7.64 -3.84
CA GLY A 43 -19.13 6.22 -4.18
C GLY A 43 -17.76 5.54 -4.21
N ALA A 44 -16.72 6.27 -4.64
CA ALA A 44 -15.35 5.79 -4.64
C ALA A 44 -14.76 5.61 -3.22
N ASP A 45 -15.26 6.36 -2.24
CA ASP A 45 -14.83 6.28 -0.84
C ASP A 45 -15.62 5.22 -0.04
N LEU A 46 -16.74 4.73 -0.59
CA LEU A 46 -17.61 3.77 0.07
C LEU A 46 -17.33 2.34 -0.42
N ARG A 47 -17.23 1.41 0.52
CA ARG A 47 -16.99 -0.01 0.28
C ARG A 47 -18.27 -0.76 -0.06
N CYS A 48 -18.23 -1.59 -1.07
CA CYS A 48 -19.25 -2.59 -1.31
C CYS A 48 -19.16 -3.70 -0.24
N LEU A 49 -20.16 -3.84 0.59
CA LEU A 49 -20.14 -4.74 1.76
C LEU A 49 -20.17 -6.22 1.42
N VAL A 50 -20.52 -6.58 0.18
CA VAL A 50 -20.62 -7.98 -0.32
C VAL A 50 -19.56 -8.29 -1.38
N CYS A 51 -18.65 -7.35 -1.66
CA CYS A 51 -17.62 -7.46 -2.67
C CYS A 51 -16.24 -7.62 -2.04
N GLN A 52 -15.24 -8.06 -2.83
CA GLN A 52 -13.87 -8.18 -2.38
C GLN A 52 -13.16 -6.81 -2.30
N ASN A 53 -13.59 -5.97 -1.35
CA ASN A 53 -12.95 -4.67 -1.07
C ASN A 53 -13.05 -3.62 -2.21
N GLN A 54 -13.98 -3.78 -3.13
CA GLN A 54 -14.26 -2.80 -4.19
C GLN A 54 -15.07 -1.63 -3.65
N SER A 55 -14.96 -0.47 -4.31
CA SER A 55 -15.87 0.65 -4.08
C SER A 55 -17.28 0.34 -4.60
N ILE A 56 -18.28 1.07 -4.11
CA ILE A 56 -19.63 0.95 -4.68
C ILE A 56 -19.70 1.52 -6.10
N ASP A 57 -18.78 2.42 -6.48
CA ASP A 57 -18.71 2.97 -7.83
C ASP A 57 -18.17 1.95 -8.85
N ASP A 58 -17.29 1.04 -8.41
CA ASP A 58 -16.67 0.02 -9.23
C ASP A 58 -17.41 -1.33 -9.23
N SER A 59 -18.41 -1.50 -8.37
CA SER A 59 -19.10 -2.77 -8.16
C SER A 59 -20.47 -2.84 -8.82
N ASN A 60 -20.72 -3.94 -9.54
CA ASN A 60 -22.03 -4.27 -10.12
C ASN A 60 -22.94 -5.06 -9.18
N ALA A 61 -22.57 -5.26 -7.92
CA ALA A 61 -23.40 -5.99 -6.96
C ALA A 61 -24.70 -5.22 -6.68
N PRO A 62 -25.84 -5.91 -6.46
CA PRO A 62 -27.13 -5.25 -6.16
C PRO A 62 -27.03 -4.29 -4.97
N LEU A 63 -26.35 -4.69 -3.89
CA LEU A 63 -26.18 -3.83 -2.71
C LEU A 63 -25.31 -2.60 -3.02
N ALA A 64 -24.32 -2.68 -3.90
CA ALA A 64 -23.55 -1.51 -4.33
C ALA A 64 -24.44 -0.51 -5.08
N ARG A 65 -25.34 -1.02 -5.94
CA ARG A 65 -26.34 -0.20 -6.63
C ARG A 65 -27.27 0.51 -5.64
N ASP A 66 -27.80 -0.22 -4.66
CA ASP A 66 -28.68 0.34 -3.66
C ASP A 66 -28.00 1.48 -2.88
N LEU A 67 -26.73 1.30 -2.51
CA LEU A 67 -25.94 2.33 -1.85
C LEU A 67 -25.69 3.55 -2.77
N ARG A 68 -25.42 3.32 -4.06
CA ARG A 68 -25.28 4.43 -5.02
C ARG A 68 -26.56 5.23 -5.20
N VAL A 69 -27.71 4.57 -5.18
CA VAL A 69 -29.03 5.24 -5.22
C VAL A 69 -29.23 6.08 -3.96
N ILE A 70 -28.96 5.53 -2.77
CA ILE A 70 -29.07 6.26 -1.50
C ILE A 70 -28.19 7.51 -1.50
N VAL A 71 -26.94 7.41 -1.95
CA VAL A 71 -26.01 8.56 -2.06
C VAL A 71 -26.63 9.67 -2.92
N ARG A 72 -27.17 9.31 -4.10
CA ARG A 72 -27.80 10.27 -5.02
C ARG A 72 -29.05 10.90 -4.46
N GLU A 73 -29.91 10.13 -3.79
CA GLU A 73 -31.11 10.65 -3.11
C GLU A 73 -30.74 11.67 -2.02
N ARG A 74 -29.70 11.40 -1.23
CA ARG A 74 -29.27 12.32 -0.18
C ARG A 74 -28.70 13.61 -0.78
N LEU A 75 -27.92 13.52 -1.87
CA LEU A 75 -27.40 14.69 -2.57
C LEU A 75 -28.53 15.54 -3.19
N LEU A 76 -29.57 14.90 -3.76
CA LEU A 76 -30.77 15.60 -4.25
C LEU A 76 -31.55 16.28 -3.13
N ALA A 77 -31.53 15.71 -1.91
CA ALA A 77 -32.13 16.33 -0.72
C ALA A 77 -31.33 17.55 -0.22
N GLY A 78 -30.14 17.83 -0.79
CA GLY A 78 -29.31 18.99 -0.46
C GLY A 78 -28.24 18.72 0.60
N ASP A 79 -27.99 17.47 0.96
CA ASP A 79 -26.96 17.12 1.93
C ASP A 79 -25.54 17.45 1.43
N SER A 80 -24.66 17.79 2.37
CA SER A 80 -23.23 17.87 2.08
C SER A 80 -22.62 16.48 1.97
N ASP A 81 -21.41 16.36 1.38
CA ASP A 81 -20.70 15.10 1.20
C ASP A 81 -20.45 14.41 2.56
N GLU A 82 -20.09 15.20 3.58
CA GLU A 82 -19.89 14.71 4.95
C GLU A 82 -21.19 14.18 5.58
N GLN A 83 -22.31 14.85 5.30
CA GLN A 83 -23.62 14.41 5.81
C GLN A 83 -24.06 13.11 5.14
N VAL A 84 -23.81 12.95 3.84
CA VAL A 84 -24.08 11.70 3.12
C VAL A 84 -23.24 10.56 3.68
N LEU A 85 -21.92 10.77 3.85
CA LEU A 85 -21.03 9.78 4.45
C LEU A 85 -21.44 9.42 5.88
N ALA A 86 -21.76 10.43 6.69
CA ALA A 86 -22.23 10.20 8.06
C ALA A 86 -23.51 9.38 8.11
N PHE A 87 -24.46 9.65 7.22
CA PHE A 87 -25.71 8.89 7.12
C PHE A 87 -25.48 7.41 6.79
N VAL A 88 -24.57 7.14 5.83
CA VAL A 88 -24.25 5.77 5.45
C VAL A 88 -23.48 5.05 6.57
N VAL A 89 -22.54 5.75 7.23
CA VAL A 89 -21.78 5.21 8.38
C VAL A 89 -22.67 4.90 9.57
N ASP A 90 -23.66 5.76 9.86
CA ASP A 90 -24.61 5.52 10.96
C ASP A 90 -25.43 4.24 10.76
N ARG A 91 -25.74 3.92 9.50
CA ARG A 91 -26.57 2.76 9.15
C ARG A 91 -25.78 1.45 8.98
N TYR A 92 -24.54 1.53 8.46
CA TYR A 92 -23.74 0.37 8.08
C TYR A 92 -22.42 0.23 8.88
N GLY A 93 -22.11 1.20 9.72
CA GLY A 93 -20.89 1.24 10.53
C GLY A 93 -19.68 1.73 9.76
N ASP A 94 -18.57 1.96 10.48
CA ASP A 94 -17.31 2.47 9.90
C ASP A 94 -16.70 1.56 8.82
N TYR A 95 -17.07 0.28 8.79
CA TYR A 95 -16.56 -0.69 7.79
C TYR A 95 -16.98 -0.34 6.36
N VAL A 96 -18.06 0.44 6.19
CA VAL A 96 -18.50 0.92 4.88
C VAL A 96 -17.51 1.91 4.26
N LEU A 97 -16.63 2.52 5.03
CA LEU A 97 -15.58 3.38 4.52
C LEU A 97 -14.40 2.54 4.01
N LEU A 98 -13.90 2.85 2.81
CA LEU A 98 -12.67 2.24 2.29
C LEU A 98 -11.44 2.70 3.05
N GLN A 99 -11.43 3.94 3.49
CA GLN A 99 -10.37 4.51 4.31
C GLN A 99 -10.80 4.57 5.77
N PRO A 100 -10.01 4.00 6.71
CA PRO A 100 -10.34 4.07 8.13
C PRO A 100 -10.39 5.53 8.60
N PRO A 101 -11.48 5.96 9.28
CA PRO A 101 -11.58 7.32 9.79
C PRO A 101 -10.57 7.57 10.92
N PHE A 102 -10.11 8.82 11.06
CA PHE A 102 -9.27 9.24 12.19
C PHE A 102 -10.11 9.37 13.46
N LYS A 103 -10.20 8.27 14.22
CA LYS A 103 -10.89 8.18 15.51
C LYS A 103 -9.95 7.64 16.58
N ALA A 104 -10.29 7.83 17.85
CA ALA A 104 -9.49 7.29 18.96
C ALA A 104 -9.30 5.77 18.84
N THR A 105 -10.32 5.04 18.35
CA THR A 105 -10.27 3.59 18.12
C THR A 105 -9.33 3.17 16.98
N THR A 106 -9.10 4.02 15.98
CA THR A 106 -8.22 3.74 14.84
C THR A 106 -6.85 4.39 14.97
N LEU A 107 -6.62 5.20 16.01
CA LEU A 107 -5.36 5.91 16.22
C LEU A 107 -4.16 4.94 16.30
N ALA A 108 -4.34 3.78 16.96
CA ALA A 108 -3.31 2.74 17.03
C ALA A 108 -2.89 2.22 15.64
N LEU A 109 -3.85 2.10 14.71
CA LEU A 109 -3.58 1.68 13.33
C LEU A 109 -2.67 2.69 12.60
N TRP A 110 -2.95 3.98 12.78
CA TRP A 110 -2.16 5.06 12.16
C TRP A 110 -0.80 5.27 12.82
N ALA A 111 -0.71 5.05 14.13
CA ALA A 111 0.53 5.18 14.89
C ALA A 111 1.47 3.96 14.73
N ALA A 112 0.92 2.76 14.45
CA ALA A 112 1.66 1.50 14.40
C ALA A 112 2.91 1.55 13.49
N PRO A 113 2.87 2.02 12.23
CA PRO A 113 4.04 2.06 11.36
C PRO A 113 5.14 2.99 11.89
N LEU A 114 4.77 4.13 12.49
CA LEU A 114 5.75 5.06 13.09
C LEU A 114 6.38 4.46 14.34
N LEU A 115 5.58 3.84 15.21
CA LEU A 115 6.09 3.16 16.41
C LEU A 115 7.00 1.98 16.04
N ALA A 116 6.65 1.21 15.02
CA ALA A 116 7.49 0.12 14.53
C ALA A 116 8.83 0.64 13.97
N LEU A 117 8.81 1.73 13.21
CA LEU A 117 10.01 2.36 12.68
C LEU A 117 10.92 2.88 13.78
N VAL A 118 10.37 3.65 14.73
CA VAL A 118 11.14 4.20 15.85
C VAL A 118 11.67 3.08 16.74
N GLY A 119 10.82 2.13 17.14
CA GLY A 119 11.21 0.99 17.97
C GLY A 119 12.27 0.11 17.30
N GLY A 120 12.09 -0.17 16.00
CA GLY A 120 13.08 -0.91 15.21
C GLY A 120 14.42 -0.18 15.12
N THR A 121 14.42 1.12 14.86
CA THR A 121 15.64 1.93 14.82
C THR A 121 16.36 1.94 16.18
N VAL A 122 15.62 2.19 17.27
CA VAL A 122 16.18 2.16 18.64
C VAL A 122 16.78 0.80 18.95
N LEU A 123 16.08 -0.29 18.60
CA LEU A 123 16.57 -1.65 18.81
C LEU A 123 17.86 -1.91 18.03
N VAL A 124 17.92 -1.53 16.76
CA VAL A 124 19.11 -1.70 15.92
C VAL A 124 20.29 -0.91 16.49
N VAL A 125 20.09 0.36 16.84
CA VAL A 125 21.13 1.19 17.44
C VAL A 125 21.61 0.58 18.78
N PHE A 126 20.70 0.10 19.61
CA PHE A 126 21.03 -0.56 20.86
C PHE A 126 21.84 -1.84 20.66
N LEU A 127 21.46 -2.70 19.70
CA LEU A 127 22.20 -3.91 19.36
C LEU A 127 23.58 -3.61 18.80
N LEU A 128 23.69 -2.62 17.91
CA LEU A 128 24.98 -2.17 17.37
C LEU A 128 25.89 -1.62 18.47
N ARG A 129 25.36 -0.81 19.38
CA ARG A 129 26.13 -0.31 20.53
C ARG A 129 26.54 -1.39 21.51
N ARG A 130 25.70 -2.44 21.69
CA ARG A 130 26.09 -3.62 22.50
C ARG A 130 27.15 -4.51 21.82
N ARG A 131 27.14 -4.57 20.50
CA ARG A 131 28.16 -5.28 19.69
C ARG A 131 29.44 -4.48 19.48
N GLY A 132 29.47 -3.20 19.87
CA GLY A 132 30.59 -2.27 19.74
C GLY A 132 31.77 -2.54 20.71
N GLY A 133 32.02 -3.78 21.09
CA GLY A 133 33.37 -4.26 21.24
C GLY A 133 33.97 -4.34 19.85
N ASP A 134 35.09 -3.70 19.67
CA ASP A 134 35.90 -3.50 18.49
C ASP A 134 35.66 -4.58 17.39
N PRO A 135 35.01 -4.28 16.23
CA PRO A 135 34.85 -5.26 15.16
C PRO A 135 36.18 -5.68 14.54
N ASP A 136 37.26 -4.92 14.79
CA ASP A 136 38.62 -5.27 14.40
C ASP A 136 39.43 -5.99 15.51
N ALA A 137 38.86 -6.14 16.70
CA ALA A 137 39.42 -7.06 17.69
C ALA A 137 39.10 -8.50 17.27
N ALA A 138 39.82 -8.97 16.26
CA ALA A 138 39.94 -10.40 16.04
C ALA A 138 40.27 -11.04 17.41
N PRO A 139 39.53 -12.10 17.87
CA PRO A 139 39.81 -12.73 19.14
C PRO A 139 41.30 -13.03 19.17
N ALA A 140 41.96 -12.57 20.25
CA ALA A 140 43.41 -12.80 20.40
C ALA A 140 43.70 -14.28 20.16
N LEU A 141 44.61 -14.53 19.22
CA LEU A 141 44.98 -15.89 18.83
C LEU A 141 45.33 -16.68 20.07
N THR A 142 44.79 -17.86 20.19
CA THR A 142 45.12 -18.77 21.27
C THR A 142 46.62 -19.13 21.15
N ALA A 143 47.26 -19.44 22.27
CA ALA A 143 48.70 -19.84 22.29
C ALA A 143 49.00 -21.05 21.37
N ALA A 144 47.99 -21.84 21.03
CA ALA A 144 48.11 -22.94 20.07
C ALA A 144 48.10 -22.45 18.61
N GLU A 145 47.30 -21.47 18.31
CA GLU A 145 47.20 -20.84 17.00
C GLU A 145 48.46 -19.98 16.68
N GLN A 146 48.94 -19.26 17.71
CA GLN A 146 50.20 -18.48 17.60
C GLN A 146 51.35 -19.44 17.25
N ARG A 147 51.51 -20.58 17.99
CA ARG A 147 52.52 -21.58 17.67
C ARG A 147 52.39 -22.24 16.29
N ARG A 148 51.20 -22.32 15.73
CA ARG A 148 50.98 -22.79 14.37
C ARG A 148 51.42 -21.75 13.35
N LEU A 149 51.12 -20.47 13.57
CA LEU A 149 51.56 -19.32 12.75
C LEU A 149 53.11 -19.26 12.70
N ASP A 150 53.77 -19.40 13.87
CA ASP A 150 55.24 -19.35 13.97
C ASP A 150 55.92 -20.51 13.25
N ARG A 151 55.18 -21.59 12.95
CA ARG A 151 55.69 -22.75 12.19
C ARG A 151 55.44 -22.66 10.69
N LEU A 152 54.69 -21.69 10.22
CA LEU A 152 54.50 -21.49 8.78
C LEU A 152 55.75 -20.84 8.20
N PRO A 153 56.26 -21.32 7.04
CA PRO A 153 57.34 -20.66 6.36
C PRO A 153 56.90 -19.26 5.98
N ASP A 154 57.74 -18.26 6.21
CA ASP A 154 57.47 -16.86 5.88
C ASP A 154 57.19 -16.75 4.37
N PRO A 155 55.95 -16.35 3.95
CA PRO A 155 55.65 -16.19 2.52
C PRO A 155 56.43 -15.03 1.87
N ALA A 156 57.11 -14.21 2.67
CA ALA A 156 57.99 -13.14 2.21
C ALA A 156 59.49 -13.54 2.22
N GLY A 157 59.78 -14.84 2.30
CA GLY A 157 61.14 -15.37 2.16
C GLY A 157 61.76 -14.90 0.82
N LYS A 158 62.46 -13.82 0.92
CA LYS A 158 63.21 -13.15 -0.13
C LYS A 158 64.11 -14.12 -0.85
N ASP A 159 63.87 -14.34 -2.13
CA ASP A 159 64.93 -14.57 -3.08
C ASP A 159 65.80 -13.30 -3.16
N SER A 160 66.67 -13.12 -2.19
CA SER A 160 67.81 -12.19 -2.30
C SER A 160 69.08 -12.97 -2.07
N GLY A 161 69.58 -13.57 -3.16
CA GLY A 161 70.84 -14.30 -3.17
C GLY A 161 71.27 -14.60 -4.57
N ALA A 162 71.97 -13.67 -5.20
CA ALA A 162 73.11 -13.80 -6.06
C ALA A 162 73.16 -12.67 -7.09
#